data_f6f16c6972bc0dded705febbaf4ba8df
#
_entry.id   f6f16c6972bc0dded705febbaf4ba8df
#
_cell.length_a   1.000
_cell.length_b   1.000
_cell.length_c   1.000
_cell.angle_alpha   90.00
_cell.angle_beta   90.00
_cell.angle_gamma   90.00
#
_symmetry.space_group_name_H-M   'P 1'
#
loop_
_entity.id
_entity.type
_entity.pdbx_description
1 polymer ?
#
loop_
_entity_poly.entity_id
_entity_poly.type
_entity_poly.pdbx_seq_one_letter_code
_entity_poly.pdbx_strand_id
1 'polypeptide(L)'
;ICNKSIAIIVSATLSSNGTLLCGTELDAFAEIMAPYEPMAIGLNCSGGPLELEPLMKKLSRYTDIPLSIMPNAGLPIIQNGKTVWPMDPETWARRMFTIIYNTEITIAGGCCGTTPEHIAALTQLINKNKQQAISNAKQNHPEVHQETYQSSPKLASLYIVQKADQNPLIIDERANTQGSKTFKECIFQKDLVSACNYLLTLSEDESNAIDIAISLPGKNEIELYKNIIKQVSSKIKQAIVIDSMSENVFTHTLPLLPGKA
;
A
#
# COMPACT_ATOMS: atom_id res chain seq x y z
N ILE A 1 19.06 -21.55 -3.81
CA ILE A 1 18.10 -20.51 -4.23
C ILE A 1 17.46 -21.03 -5.50
N CYS A 2 16.13 -21.23 -5.48
CA CYS A 2 15.39 -21.83 -6.59
C CYS A 2 15.29 -20.81 -7.73
N ASN A 3 15.78 -21.18 -8.92
CA ASN A 3 15.77 -20.34 -10.12
C ASN A 3 14.39 -20.38 -10.84
N LYS A 4 13.30 -20.65 -10.11
CA LYS A 4 11.94 -20.65 -10.63
C LYS A 4 11.23 -19.37 -10.22
N SER A 5 10.64 -18.66 -11.16
CA SER A 5 9.73 -17.54 -10.87
C SER A 5 8.51 -18.10 -10.14
N ILE A 6 8.28 -17.65 -8.91
CA ILE A 6 7.10 -18.01 -8.12
C ILE A 6 6.14 -16.83 -8.23
N ALA A 7 4.87 -17.13 -8.58
CA ALA A 7 3.82 -16.12 -8.56
C ALA A 7 3.50 -15.73 -7.10
N ILE A 8 3.54 -14.43 -6.82
CA ILE A 8 3.30 -13.88 -5.48
C ILE A 8 1.99 -13.07 -5.52
N ILE A 9 1.08 -13.39 -4.60
CA ILE A 9 -0.10 -12.57 -4.32
C ILE A 9 0.12 -11.93 -2.96
N VAL A 10 0.01 -10.60 -2.89
CA VAL A 10 0.12 -9.85 -1.63
C VAL A 10 -1.27 -9.42 -1.19
N SER A 11 -1.69 -9.84 -0.01
CA SER A 11 -3.00 -9.52 0.54
C SER A 11 -2.87 -8.86 1.90
N ALA A 12 -3.61 -7.78 2.13
CA ALA A 12 -3.60 -7.01 3.37
C ALA A 12 -4.93 -7.11 4.12
N THR A 13 -4.84 -7.11 5.45
CA THR A 13 -6.00 -6.94 6.33
C THR A 13 -6.01 -5.50 6.85
N LEU A 14 -7.19 -4.87 6.79
CA LEU A 14 -7.37 -3.47 7.20
C LEU A 14 -8.03 -3.39 8.57
N SER A 15 -7.70 -2.32 9.26
CA SER A 15 -8.40 -1.87 10.47
C SER A 15 -9.73 -1.20 10.12
N SER A 16 -10.54 -0.88 11.12
CA SER A 16 -11.86 -0.26 10.94
C SER A 16 -11.83 1.12 10.29
N ASN A 17 -10.68 1.80 10.33
CA ASN A 17 -10.47 3.11 9.67
C ASN A 17 -10.02 3.00 8.20
N GLY A 18 -9.91 1.78 7.65
CA GLY A 18 -9.56 1.55 6.24
C GLY A 18 -8.06 1.62 5.93
N THR A 19 -7.19 1.59 6.94
CA THR A 19 -5.73 1.49 6.79
C THR A 19 -5.23 0.09 7.16
N LEU A 20 -4.02 -0.28 6.74
CA LEU A 20 -3.34 -1.46 7.27
C LEU A 20 -3.15 -1.31 8.79
N LEU A 21 -2.91 -2.41 9.50
CA LEU A 21 -2.75 -2.40 10.97
C LEU A 21 -1.58 -1.51 11.44
N CYS A 22 -0.58 -1.30 10.61
CA CYS A 22 0.53 -0.37 10.87
C CYS A 22 0.22 1.10 10.52
N GLY A 23 -0.98 1.39 10.03
CA GLY A 23 -1.41 2.74 9.65
C GLY A 23 -1.19 3.12 8.18
N THR A 24 -0.64 2.21 7.36
CA THR A 24 -0.43 2.44 5.91
C THR A 24 -1.76 2.60 5.20
N GLU A 25 -1.92 3.65 4.40
CA GLU A 25 -3.07 3.85 3.52
C GLU A 25 -2.99 2.96 2.26
N LEU A 26 -4.13 2.78 1.58
CA LEU A 26 -4.22 1.88 0.42
C LEU A 26 -3.39 2.35 -0.78
N ASP A 27 -3.25 3.65 -0.99
CA ASP A 27 -2.40 4.20 -2.03
C ASP A 27 -0.91 3.97 -1.74
N ALA A 28 -0.48 4.18 -0.48
CA ALA A 28 0.87 3.86 -0.06
C ALA A 28 1.14 2.35 -0.17
N PHE A 29 0.18 1.50 0.21
CA PHE A 29 0.29 0.05 0.01
C PHE A 29 0.51 -0.32 -1.47
N ALA A 30 -0.25 0.28 -2.38
CA ALA A 30 -0.09 0.06 -3.82
C ALA A 30 1.28 0.50 -4.33
N GLU A 31 1.74 1.70 -3.97
CA GLU A 31 3.04 2.25 -4.39
C GLU A 31 4.23 1.47 -3.79
N ILE A 32 4.12 0.99 -2.55
CA ILE A 32 5.15 0.15 -1.91
C ILE A 32 5.27 -1.21 -2.60
N MET A 33 4.14 -1.78 -3.05
CA MET A 33 4.14 -3.10 -3.68
C MET A 33 4.54 -3.07 -5.16
N ALA A 34 4.33 -1.95 -5.85
CA ALA A 34 4.58 -1.84 -7.28
C ALA A 34 6.00 -2.27 -7.73
N PRO A 35 7.10 -1.90 -7.04
CA PRO A 35 8.45 -2.30 -7.45
C PRO A 35 8.73 -3.81 -7.36
N TYR A 36 7.91 -4.57 -6.63
CA TYR A 36 8.07 -6.03 -6.48
C TYR A 36 7.32 -6.83 -7.54
N GLU A 37 6.55 -6.16 -8.40
CA GLU A 37 5.78 -6.76 -9.50
C GLU A 37 4.99 -8.02 -9.09
N PRO A 38 4.20 -7.97 -8.00
CA PRO A 38 3.40 -9.12 -7.59
C PRO A 38 2.38 -9.48 -8.66
N MET A 39 2.02 -10.76 -8.76
CA MET A 39 0.98 -11.25 -9.67
C MET A 39 -0.39 -10.60 -9.38
N ALA A 40 -0.66 -10.30 -8.11
CA ALA A 40 -1.82 -9.55 -7.67
C ALA A 40 -1.58 -8.92 -6.29
N ILE A 41 -2.26 -7.80 -6.03
CA ILE A 41 -2.40 -7.23 -4.68
C ILE A 41 -3.87 -7.23 -4.29
N GLY A 42 -4.17 -7.23 -2.99
CA GLY A 42 -5.56 -7.25 -2.59
C GLY A 42 -5.81 -7.15 -1.11
N LEU A 43 -7.08 -7.39 -0.76
CA LEU A 43 -7.57 -7.30 0.60
C LEU A 43 -8.22 -8.61 1.04
N ASN A 44 -8.00 -8.96 2.29
CA ASN A 44 -8.65 -10.11 2.92
C ASN A 44 -9.16 -9.77 4.32
N CYS A 45 -10.04 -10.59 4.84
CA CYS A 45 -10.68 -10.34 6.14
C CYS A 45 -11.35 -8.95 6.19
N SER A 46 -11.13 -8.17 7.24
CA SER A 46 -11.53 -6.75 7.41
C SER A 46 -13.04 -6.49 7.39
N GLY A 47 -13.85 -7.52 7.24
CA GLY A 47 -15.31 -7.48 7.10
C GLY A 47 -15.82 -8.41 6.00
N GLY A 48 -17.09 -8.28 5.68
CA GLY A 48 -17.71 -8.97 4.55
C GLY A 48 -17.55 -8.22 3.22
N PRO A 49 -18.23 -8.68 2.16
CA PRO A 49 -18.19 -8.02 0.86
C PRO A 49 -18.62 -6.56 0.89
N LEU A 50 -19.58 -6.18 1.74
CA LEU A 50 -20.07 -4.81 1.85
C LEU A 50 -19.02 -3.84 2.37
N GLU A 51 -18.24 -4.27 3.36
CA GLU A 51 -17.18 -3.47 3.95
C GLU A 51 -15.98 -3.35 3.01
N LEU A 52 -15.66 -4.40 2.25
CA LEU A 52 -14.53 -4.39 1.34
C LEU A 52 -14.81 -3.69 0.00
N GLU A 53 -16.05 -3.62 -0.45
CA GLU A 53 -16.39 -3.00 -1.74
C GLU A 53 -15.83 -1.59 -1.92
N PRO A 54 -16.07 -0.62 -1.01
CA PRO A 54 -15.54 0.74 -1.16
C PRO A 54 -14.01 0.79 -1.11
N LEU A 55 -13.39 -0.11 -0.34
CA LEU A 55 -11.94 -0.19 -0.20
C LEU A 55 -11.29 -0.77 -1.46
N MET A 56 -11.90 -1.77 -2.08
CA MET A 56 -11.44 -2.31 -3.36
C MET A 56 -11.59 -1.29 -4.50
N LYS A 57 -12.69 -0.54 -4.54
CA LYS A 57 -12.87 0.60 -5.46
C LYS A 57 -11.83 1.70 -5.24
N LYS A 58 -11.42 1.93 -3.99
CA LYS A 58 -10.34 2.87 -3.68
C LYS A 58 -9.00 2.31 -4.17
N LEU A 59 -8.68 1.05 -3.87
CA LEU A 59 -7.43 0.40 -4.27
C LEU A 59 -7.28 0.34 -5.80
N SER A 60 -8.34 0.04 -6.55
CA SER A 60 -8.29 -0.04 -8.02
C SER A 60 -7.89 1.27 -8.71
N ARG A 61 -8.02 2.42 -8.03
CA ARG A 61 -7.60 3.72 -8.55
C ARG A 61 -6.11 4.01 -8.36
N TYR A 62 -5.40 3.17 -7.60
CA TYR A 62 -4.02 3.43 -7.23
C TYR A 62 -3.02 2.50 -7.90
N THR A 63 -3.50 1.47 -8.61
CA THR A 63 -2.62 0.46 -9.21
C THR A 63 -3.24 -0.18 -10.43
N ASP A 64 -2.37 -0.56 -11.38
CA ASP A 64 -2.69 -1.41 -12.53
C ASP A 64 -2.36 -2.89 -12.24
N ILE A 65 -1.82 -3.21 -11.07
CA ILE A 65 -1.57 -4.58 -10.65
C ILE A 65 -2.91 -5.30 -10.50
N PRO A 66 -3.06 -6.54 -11.01
CA PRO A 66 -4.27 -7.33 -10.86
C PRO A 66 -4.75 -7.40 -9.41
N LEU A 67 -6.06 -7.29 -9.19
CA LEU A 67 -6.62 -7.21 -7.85
C LEU A 67 -7.13 -8.56 -7.34
N SER A 68 -6.92 -8.80 -6.04
CA SER A 68 -7.48 -9.95 -5.32
C SER A 68 -8.39 -9.52 -4.17
N ILE A 69 -9.48 -10.27 -3.92
CA ILE A 69 -10.41 -10.02 -2.81
C ILE A 69 -10.80 -11.31 -2.11
N MET A 70 -10.70 -11.33 -0.78
CA MET A 70 -11.03 -12.49 0.06
C MET A 70 -11.75 -12.04 1.35
N PRO A 71 -13.03 -11.60 1.29
CA PRO A 71 -13.79 -11.15 2.46
C PRO A 71 -14.28 -12.29 3.33
N ASN A 72 -14.70 -11.98 4.54
CA ASN A 72 -15.42 -12.87 5.41
C ASN A 72 -16.87 -13.13 4.90
N ALA A 73 -17.54 -14.11 5.46
CA ALA A 73 -18.98 -14.33 5.25
C ALA A 73 -19.81 -13.35 6.10
N GLY A 74 -19.60 -12.04 5.89
CA GLY A 74 -20.18 -10.95 6.66
C GLY A 74 -19.35 -10.55 7.88
N LEU A 75 -19.91 -9.65 8.72
CA LEU A 75 -19.28 -9.26 9.98
C LEU A 75 -19.46 -10.36 11.04
N PRO A 76 -18.46 -10.59 11.89
CA PRO A 76 -18.59 -11.57 12.95
C PRO A 76 -19.59 -11.12 14.01
N ILE A 77 -20.43 -12.06 14.48
CA ILE A 77 -21.31 -11.86 15.61
C ILE A 77 -21.08 -12.95 16.68
N ILE A 78 -21.45 -12.67 17.92
CA ILE A 78 -21.44 -13.68 18.98
C ILE A 78 -22.80 -14.34 19.07
N GLN A 79 -22.87 -15.64 18.82
CA GLN A 79 -24.07 -16.44 18.95
C GLN A 79 -23.76 -17.66 19.84
N ASN A 80 -24.50 -17.83 20.93
CA ASN A 80 -24.28 -18.91 21.91
C ASN A 80 -22.82 -19.00 22.40
N GLY A 81 -22.17 -17.85 22.65
CA GLY A 81 -20.79 -17.79 23.12
C GLY A 81 -19.71 -18.12 22.06
N LYS A 82 -20.10 -18.30 20.80
CA LYS A 82 -19.19 -18.57 19.67
C LYS A 82 -19.23 -17.45 18.66
N THR A 83 -18.10 -17.16 18.04
CA THR A 83 -18.03 -16.24 16.89
C THR A 83 -18.55 -16.97 15.65
N VAL A 84 -19.54 -16.37 14.99
CA VAL A 84 -20.11 -16.84 13.72
C VAL A 84 -20.15 -15.72 12.70
N TRP A 85 -20.14 -16.08 11.42
CA TRP A 85 -20.27 -15.17 10.30
C TRP A 85 -21.61 -15.48 9.61
N PRO A 86 -22.60 -14.56 9.69
CA PRO A 86 -24.00 -14.92 9.44
C PRO A 86 -24.43 -14.82 7.97
N MET A 87 -23.56 -14.36 7.05
CA MET A 87 -23.96 -14.18 5.66
C MET A 87 -24.06 -15.54 4.96
N ASP A 88 -25.22 -15.80 4.38
CA ASP A 88 -25.45 -17.04 3.63
C ASP A 88 -24.72 -17.05 2.28
N PRO A 89 -24.48 -18.25 1.69
CA PRO A 89 -23.74 -18.41 0.44
C PRO A 89 -24.30 -17.61 -0.74
N GLU A 90 -25.62 -17.56 -0.91
CA GLU A 90 -26.25 -16.88 -2.04
C GLU A 90 -26.12 -15.35 -1.93
N THR A 91 -26.35 -14.82 -0.74
CA THR A 91 -26.20 -13.37 -0.49
C THR A 91 -24.74 -12.95 -0.63
N TRP A 92 -23.80 -13.72 -0.07
CA TRP A 92 -22.38 -13.49 -0.21
C TRP A 92 -21.94 -13.51 -1.68
N ALA A 93 -22.34 -14.52 -2.43
CA ALA A 93 -22.01 -14.67 -3.84
C ALA A 93 -22.52 -13.51 -4.71
N ARG A 94 -23.79 -13.07 -4.48
CA ARG A 94 -24.35 -11.90 -5.20
C ARG A 94 -23.55 -10.63 -4.94
N ARG A 95 -23.15 -10.38 -3.69
CA ARG A 95 -22.33 -9.21 -3.33
C ARG A 95 -20.96 -9.30 -3.97
N MET A 96 -20.30 -10.45 -3.85
CA MET A 96 -19.00 -10.70 -4.49
C MET A 96 -19.05 -10.52 -6.00
N PHE A 97 -20.08 -11.04 -6.65
CA PHE A 97 -20.26 -10.89 -8.09
C PHE A 97 -20.33 -9.39 -8.49
N THR A 98 -21.09 -8.59 -7.74
CA THR A 98 -21.18 -7.14 -7.98
C THR A 98 -19.82 -6.44 -7.86
N ILE A 99 -19.03 -6.78 -6.85
CA ILE A 99 -17.70 -6.22 -6.64
C ILE A 99 -16.76 -6.62 -7.80
N ILE A 100 -16.73 -7.91 -8.14
CA ILE A 100 -15.89 -8.47 -9.21
C ILE A 100 -16.17 -7.75 -10.52
N TYR A 101 -17.44 -7.55 -10.83
CA TYR A 101 -17.86 -6.93 -12.09
C TYR A 101 -17.53 -5.43 -12.13
N ASN A 102 -17.71 -4.71 -11.00
CA ASN A 102 -17.54 -3.25 -10.95
C ASN A 102 -16.09 -2.77 -10.72
N THR A 103 -15.19 -3.67 -10.28
CA THR A 103 -13.81 -3.31 -9.90
C THR A 103 -12.75 -4.17 -10.58
N GLU A 104 -13.13 -4.90 -11.62
CA GLU A 104 -12.21 -5.72 -12.43
C GLU A 104 -11.33 -6.69 -11.60
N ILE A 105 -11.92 -7.29 -10.55
CA ILE A 105 -11.21 -8.24 -9.70
C ILE A 105 -10.78 -9.46 -10.51
N THR A 106 -9.50 -9.78 -10.46
CA THR A 106 -8.91 -10.94 -11.18
C THR A 106 -8.95 -12.20 -10.34
N ILE A 107 -8.74 -12.10 -9.03
CA ILE A 107 -8.71 -13.23 -8.11
C ILE A 107 -9.71 -13.00 -6.99
N ALA A 108 -10.64 -13.94 -6.82
CA ALA A 108 -11.68 -13.86 -5.80
C ALA A 108 -11.73 -15.15 -4.98
N GLY A 109 -11.91 -14.99 -3.68
CA GLY A 109 -12.07 -16.08 -2.74
C GLY A 109 -12.79 -15.62 -1.48
N GLY A 110 -12.64 -16.35 -0.41
CA GLY A 110 -13.23 -16.02 0.87
C GLY A 110 -12.25 -16.17 2.02
N CYS A 111 -12.59 -15.61 3.18
CA CYS A 111 -11.84 -15.69 4.42
C CYS A 111 -12.74 -16.28 5.52
N CYS A 112 -12.75 -15.67 6.71
CA CYS A 112 -13.45 -16.22 7.87
C CYS A 112 -14.95 -16.46 7.61
N GLY A 113 -15.42 -17.62 7.98
CA GLY A 113 -16.82 -18.03 7.84
C GLY A 113 -17.26 -18.44 6.43
N THR A 114 -16.42 -18.24 5.40
CA THR A 114 -16.73 -18.77 4.07
C THR A 114 -16.52 -20.26 4.01
N THR A 115 -17.43 -20.94 3.32
CA THR A 115 -17.45 -22.40 3.15
C THR A 115 -17.39 -22.77 1.66
N PRO A 116 -17.20 -24.05 1.31
CA PRO A 116 -17.25 -24.49 -0.07
C PRO A 116 -18.55 -24.07 -0.79
N GLU A 117 -19.68 -23.98 -0.08
CA GLU A 117 -20.97 -23.58 -0.64
C GLU A 117 -20.95 -22.10 -1.08
N HIS A 118 -20.28 -21.21 -0.35
CA HIS A 118 -20.09 -19.82 -0.75
C HIS A 118 -19.32 -19.72 -2.08
N ILE A 119 -18.23 -20.48 -2.20
CA ILE A 119 -17.42 -20.50 -3.42
C ILE A 119 -18.18 -21.14 -4.57
N ALA A 120 -18.95 -22.21 -4.33
CA ALA A 120 -19.78 -22.86 -5.33
C ALA A 120 -20.86 -21.90 -5.86
N ALA A 121 -21.56 -21.18 -4.97
CA ALA A 121 -22.58 -20.19 -5.35
C ALA A 121 -21.98 -19.06 -6.20
N LEU A 122 -20.81 -18.54 -5.82
CA LEU A 122 -20.10 -17.51 -6.61
C LEU A 122 -19.70 -18.04 -7.99
N THR A 123 -19.13 -19.24 -8.05
CA THR A 123 -18.70 -19.87 -9.30
C THR A 123 -19.87 -20.10 -10.26
N GLN A 124 -21.01 -20.59 -9.75
CA GLN A 124 -22.24 -20.76 -10.53
C GLN A 124 -22.73 -19.42 -11.10
N LEU A 125 -22.71 -18.37 -10.27
CA LEU A 125 -23.15 -17.04 -10.69
C LEU A 125 -22.27 -16.46 -11.78
N ILE A 126 -20.95 -16.58 -11.63
CA ILE A 126 -19.97 -16.14 -12.64
C ILE A 126 -20.16 -16.91 -13.95
N ASN A 127 -20.28 -18.23 -13.91
CA ASN A 127 -20.44 -19.05 -15.10
C ASN A 127 -21.75 -18.77 -15.85
N LYS A 128 -22.85 -18.58 -15.13
CA LYS A 128 -24.15 -18.21 -15.72
C LYS A 128 -24.05 -16.85 -16.46
N ASN A 129 -23.40 -15.87 -15.89
CA ASN A 129 -23.29 -14.55 -16.49
C ASN A 129 -22.24 -14.50 -17.61
N LYS A 130 -21.17 -15.31 -17.56
CA LYS A 130 -20.23 -15.47 -18.70
C LYS A 130 -20.96 -16.00 -19.93
N GLN A 131 -21.85 -16.96 -19.78
CA GLN A 131 -22.65 -17.48 -20.90
C GLN A 131 -23.56 -16.40 -21.49
N GLN A 132 -24.19 -15.58 -20.64
CA GLN A 132 -25.00 -14.44 -21.09
C GLN A 132 -24.16 -13.33 -21.73
N ALA A 133 -22.99 -13.01 -21.18
CA ALA A 133 -22.08 -12.03 -21.76
C ALA A 133 -21.54 -12.47 -23.13
N ILE A 134 -21.17 -13.72 -23.30
CA ILE A 134 -20.75 -14.28 -24.59
C ILE A 134 -21.88 -14.23 -25.63
N SER A 135 -23.13 -14.45 -25.20
CA SER A 135 -24.31 -14.33 -26.10
C SER A 135 -24.63 -12.87 -26.46
N ASN A 136 -24.34 -11.92 -25.56
CA ASN A 136 -24.58 -10.48 -25.75
C ASN A 136 -23.39 -9.71 -26.37
N ALA A 137 -22.16 -10.19 -26.18
CA ALA A 137 -20.93 -9.58 -26.72
C ALA A 137 -20.82 -9.64 -28.26
N LYS A 138 -21.73 -10.35 -28.91
CA LYS A 138 -21.91 -10.25 -30.36
C LYS A 138 -22.59 -8.94 -30.82
N GLN A 139 -23.04 -8.09 -29.91
CA GLN A 139 -23.81 -6.90 -30.28
C GLN A 139 -23.31 -5.54 -29.77
N ASN A 140 -22.51 -5.42 -28.73
CA ASN A 140 -22.00 -4.10 -28.31
C ASN A 140 -20.73 -4.23 -27.44
N HIS A 141 -19.63 -3.64 -27.90
CA HIS A 141 -18.49 -3.27 -27.02
C HIS A 141 -18.81 -1.89 -26.41
N PRO A 142 -18.99 -1.77 -25.08
CA PRO A 142 -18.83 -0.46 -24.46
C PRO A 142 -17.35 -0.14 -24.43
N GLU A 143 -16.99 1.01 -24.99
CA GLU A 143 -15.66 1.58 -24.80
C GLU A 143 -15.44 1.80 -23.31
N VAL A 144 -14.56 1.02 -22.74
CA VAL A 144 -14.04 1.27 -21.39
C VAL A 144 -13.20 2.53 -21.50
N HIS A 145 -13.70 3.63 -20.95
CA HIS A 145 -12.88 4.81 -20.72
C HIS A 145 -11.79 4.43 -19.74
N GLN A 146 -10.64 4.04 -20.27
CA GLN A 146 -9.39 4.11 -19.56
C GLN A 146 -9.14 5.61 -19.32
N GLU A 147 -9.44 6.10 -18.14
CA GLU A 147 -8.81 7.31 -17.65
C GLU A 147 -7.30 7.03 -17.66
N THR A 148 -6.62 7.58 -18.66
CA THR A 148 -5.17 7.52 -18.75
C THR A 148 -4.61 8.09 -17.45
N TYR A 149 -4.03 7.23 -16.67
CA TYR A 149 -3.35 7.57 -15.42
C TYR A 149 -2.18 8.49 -15.78
N GLN A 150 -2.40 9.80 -15.74
CA GLN A 150 -1.31 10.76 -15.83
C GLN A 150 -0.45 10.57 -14.60
N SER A 151 0.75 10.05 -14.79
CA SER A 151 1.72 9.85 -13.72
C SER A 151 2.30 11.19 -13.29
N SER A 152 1.57 11.93 -12.44
CA SER A 152 2.18 13.05 -11.72
C SER A 152 3.30 12.53 -10.82
N PRO A 153 4.39 13.30 -10.62
CA PRO A 153 5.43 12.94 -9.68
C PRO A 153 4.84 12.64 -8.30
N LYS A 154 5.24 11.53 -7.71
CA LYS A 154 4.75 11.07 -6.41
C LYS A 154 5.90 10.78 -5.48
N LEU A 155 5.76 11.17 -4.22
CA LEU A 155 6.56 10.69 -3.11
C LEU A 155 5.69 9.82 -2.21
N ALA A 156 6.20 8.72 -1.71
CA ALA A 156 5.46 7.85 -0.82
C ALA A 156 6.28 7.51 0.43
N SER A 157 5.66 7.65 1.59
CA SER A 157 6.16 7.10 2.86
C SER A 157 5.58 5.70 3.10
N LEU A 158 5.86 5.13 4.27
CA LEU A 158 5.15 3.93 4.76
C LEU A 158 3.64 4.13 4.88
N TYR A 159 3.17 5.38 5.06
CA TYR A 159 1.80 5.69 5.47
C TYR A 159 0.96 6.31 4.37
N ILE A 160 1.50 7.28 3.65
CA ILE A 160 0.76 8.14 2.71
C ILE A 160 1.52 8.37 1.41
N VAL A 161 0.78 8.72 0.36
CA VAL A 161 1.32 9.20 -0.92
C VAL A 161 1.10 10.71 -1.04
N GLN A 162 2.15 11.43 -1.42
CA GLN A 162 2.11 12.86 -1.75
C GLN A 162 2.24 13.04 -3.27
N LYS A 163 1.33 13.80 -3.87
CA LYS A 163 1.28 14.06 -5.32
C LYS A 163 1.55 15.53 -5.61
N ALA A 164 2.36 15.79 -6.64
CA ALA A 164 2.65 17.15 -7.12
C ALA A 164 1.72 17.54 -8.29
N ASP A 165 0.42 17.32 -8.14
CA ASP A 165 -0.58 17.57 -9.21
C ASP A 165 -1.26 18.94 -9.11
N GLN A 166 -1.52 19.45 -7.91
CA GLN A 166 -2.24 20.71 -7.70
C GLN A 166 -1.49 21.74 -6.86
N ASN A 167 -0.61 21.30 -5.97
CA ASN A 167 0.18 22.15 -5.10
C ASN A 167 1.65 21.75 -5.14
N PRO A 168 2.60 22.69 -4.98
CA PRO A 168 4.00 22.34 -4.86
C PRO A 168 4.22 21.46 -3.61
N LEU A 169 5.08 20.45 -3.74
CA LEU A 169 5.53 19.66 -2.59
C LEU A 169 6.50 20.51 -1.75
N ILE A 170 6.24 20.58 -0.46
CA ILE A 170 7.10 21.25 0.51
C ILE A 170 8.06 20.23 1.09
N ILE A 171 9.36 20.43 0.86
CA ILE A 171 10.42 19.56 1.35
C ILE A 171 11.16 20.30 2.47
N ASP A 172 11.24 19.67 3.65
CA ASP A 172 11.99 20.19 4.79
C ASP A 172 13.44 19.72 4.71
N GLU A 173 14.36 20.62 4.45
CA GLU A 173 15.80 20.35 4.31
C GLU A 173 16.64 20.67 5.57
N ARG A 174 16.01 20.83 6.73
CA ARG A 174 16.71 21.12 7.98
C ARG A 174 17.54 19.93 8.51
N ALA A 175 17.31 18.70 8.02
CA ALA A 175 18.15 17.54 8.34
C ALA A 175 19.39 17.45 7.45
N ASN A 176 20.09 18.56 7.32
CA ASN A 176 21.27 18.75 6.47
C ASN A 176 22.50 19.08 7.31
N THR A 177 23.54 18.25 7.25
CA THR A 177 24.79 18.44 8.01
C THR A 177 25.60 19.69 7.59
N GLN A 178 25.30 20.29 6.44
CA GLN A 178 25.94 21.54 6.01
C GLN A 178 25.12 22.77 6.46
N GLY A 179 23.79 22.66 6.56
CA GLY A 179 22.91 23.76 6.93
C GLY A 179 22.49 23.78 8.40
N SER A 180 22.33 22.63 9.05
CA SER A 180 21.88 22.53 10.44
C SER A 180 22.99 22.21 11.40
N LYS A 181 23.28 23.15 12.30
CA LYS A 181 24.28 22.97 13.38
C LYS A 181 23.86 21.81 14.30
N THR A 182 22.61 21.76 14.71
CA THR A 182 22.07 20.74 15.61
C THR A 182 22.20 19.34 15.00
N PHE A 183 21.70 19.15 13.78
CA PHE A 183 21.78 17.86 13.09
C PHE A 183 23.24 17.43 12.86
N LYS A 184 24.09 18.37 12.42
CA LYS A 184 25.54 18.12 12.24
C LYS A 184 26.20 17.63 13.51
N GLU A 185 25.93 18.27 14.65
CA GLU A 185 26.50 17.88 15.95
C GLU A 185 26.11 16.47 16.35
N CYS A 186 24.83 16.12 16.21
CA CYS A 186 24.33 14.76 16.47
C CYS A 186 25.06 13.71 15.62
N ILE A 187 25.17 13.96 14.31
CA ILE A 187 25.84 13.03 13.38
C ILE A 187 27.36 12.97 13.66
N PHE A 188 27.99 14.10 13.95
CA PHE A 188 29.42 14.15 14.25
C PHE A 188 29.78 13.38 15.52
N GLN A 189 28.98 13.52 16.57
CA GLN A 189 29.16 12.84 17.85
C GLN A 189 28.67 11.35 17.81
N LYS A 190 28.11 10.90 16.70
CA LYS A 190 27.47 9.59 16.54
C LYS A 190 26.29 9.37 17.48
N ASP A 191 25.66 10.43 17.93
CA ASP A 191 24.45 10.38 18.73
C ASP A 191 23.24 10.20 17.80
N LEU A 192 23.05 8.96 17.35
CA LEU A 192 21.95 8.60 16.46
C LEU A 192 20.58 8.76 17.12
N VAL A 193 20.50 8.65 18.44
CA VAL A 193 19.23 8.83 19.17
C VAL A 193 18.78 10.28 19.06
N SER A 194 19.67 11.23 19.35
CA SER A 194 19.37 12.66 19.20
C SER A 194 19.12 13.06 17.74
N ALA A 195 19.86 12.48 16.77
CA ALA A 195 19.59 12.70 15.36
C ALA A 195 18.19 12.22 14.94
N CYS A 196 17.78 11.03 15.39
CA CYS A 196 16.44 10.52 15.12
C CYS A 196 15.34 11.34 15.81
N ASN A 197 15.56 11.76 17.05
CA ASN A 197 14.61 12.64 17.74
C ASN A 197 14.48 13.99 17.04
N TYR A 198 15.56 14.54 16.52
CA TYR A 198 15.51 15.75 15.71
C TYR A 198 14.64 15.58 14.46
N LEU A 199 14.82 14.47 13.71
CA LEU A 199 13.97 14.14 12.57
C LEU A 199 12.50 13.99 12.94
N LEU A 200 12.20 13.38 14.10
CA LEU A 200 10.82 13.25 14.59
C LEU A 200 10.22 14.63 14.90
N THR A 201 11.00 15.57 15.45
CA THR A 201 10.55 16.96 15.65
C THR A 201 10.21 17.64 14.32
N LEU A 202 11.03 17.44 13.26
CA LEU A 202 10.74 17.96 11.93
C LEU A 202 9.44 17.36 11.35
N SER A 203 9.13 16.13 11.72
CA SER A 203 7.92 15.46 11.25
C SER A 203 6.61 15.98 11.87
N GLU A 204 6.68 16.87 12.85
CA GLU A 204 5.53 17.57 13.42
C GLU A 204 5.12 18.79 12.58
N ASP A 205 5.97 19.24 11.66
CA ASP A 205 5.69 20.36 10.77
C ASP A 205 4.87 19.91 9.53
N GLU A 206 4.26 20.87 8.84
CA GLU A 206 3.38 20.64 7.67
C GLU A 206 4.15 20.44 6.36
N SER A 207 5.31 19.75 6.37
CA SER A 207 6.03 19.39 5.16
C SER A 207 5.50 18.10 4.54
N ASN A 208 5.67 17.94 3.22
CA ASN A 208 5.32 16.72 2.49
C ASN A 208 6.43 15.67 2.56
N ALA A 209 7.66 16.11 2.65
CA ALA A 209 8.85 15.26 2.74
C ALA A 209 9.91 15.88 3.64
N ILE A 210 10.79 15.03 4.17
CA ILE A 210 11.99 15.43 4.91
C ILE A 210 13.20 14.99 4.10
N ASP A 211 14.01 15.96 3.69
CA ASP A 211 15.28 15.72 3.04
C ASP A 211 16.36 15.43 4.09
N ILE A 212 17.07 14.33 3.93
CA ILE A 212 18.19 13.94 4.78
C ILE A 212 19.47 14.05 3.98
N ALA A 213 20.29 15.03 4.32
CA ALA A 213 21.58 15.30 3.69
C ALA A 213 22.74 15.09 4.69
N ILE A 214 23.44 13.96 4.56
CA ILE A 214 24.61 13.64 5.40
C ILE A 214 25.87 13.72 4.54
N SER A 215 26.64 14.78 4.75
CA SER A 215 27.93 14.96 4.08
C SER A 215 29.00 15.36 5.11
N LEU A 216 29.74 14.35 5.56
CA LEU A 216 30.82 14.56 6.54
C LEU A 216 32.09 13.86 6.06
N PRO A 217 33.17 14.63 5.77
CA PRO A 217 34.45 14.06 5.34
C PRO A 217 34.97 12.98 6.32
N GLY A 218 35.36 11.83 5.76
CA GLY A 218 35.96 10.74 6.55
C GLY A 218 34.93 9.88 7.34
N LYS A 219 33.63 10.10 7.19
CA LYS A 219 32.58 9.25 7.79
C LYS A 219 32.04 8.28 6.76
N ASN A 220 31.56 7.14 7.23
CA ASN A 220 30.83 6.19 6.40
C ASN A 220 29.36 6.64 6.28
N GLU A 221 29.06 7.43 5.26
CA GLU A 221 27.73 7.96 5.02
C GLU A 221 26.68 6.85 4.87
N ILE A 222 27.00 5.78 4.17
CA ILE A 222 26.07 4.64 3.95
C ILE A 222 25.59 4.07 5.28
N GLU A 223 26.49 3.86 6.22
CA GLU A 223 26.14 3.28 7.52
C GLU A 223 25.29 4.25 8.35
N LEU A 224 25.59 5.56 8.28
CA LEU A 224 24.80 6.58 8.96
C LEU A 224 23.37 6.64 8.41
N TYR A 225 23.21 6.70 7.09
CA TYR A 225 21.88 6.66 6.46
C TYR A 225 21.11 5.39 6.83
N LYS A 226 21.72 4.22 6.73
CA LYS A 226 21.09 2.93 7.07
C LYS A 226 20.55 2.92 8.50
N ASN A 227 21.35 3.41 9.44
CA ASN A 227 20.96 3.42 10.86
C ASN A 227 19.84 4.41 11.13
N ILE A 228 19.86 5.59 10.51
CA ILE A 228 18.80 6.60 10.63
C ILE A 228 17.51 6.08 10.01
N ILE A 229 17.55 5.63 8.76
CA ILE A 229 16.36 5.12 8.04
C ILE A 229 15.67 4.03 8.85
N LYS A 230 16.41 3.05 9.37
CA LYS A 230 15.84 1.96 10.18
C LYS A 230 15.11 2.44 11.44
N GLN A 231 15.54 3.55 12.02
CA GLN A 231 14.94 4.05 13.26
C GLN A 231 13.76 4.99 13.04
N VAL A 232 13.74 5.71 11.91
CA VAL A 232 12.73 6.76 11.69
C VAL A 232 11.65 6.41 10.68
N SER A 233 11.93 5.55 9.70
CA SER A 233 11.02 5.28 8.58
C SER A 233 9.64 4.75 9.00
N SER A 234 9.55 4.06 10.14
CA SER A 234 8.29 3.59 10.71
C SER A 234 7.62 4.57 11.68
N LYS A 235 8.18 5.77 11.85
CA LYS A 235 7.68 6.77 12.82
C LYS A 235 7.32 8.09 12.14
N ILE A 236 7.92 8.39 10.99
CA ILE A 236 7.70 9.61 10.21
C ILE A 236 6.59 9.35 9.19
N LYS A 237 5.60 10.24 9.11
CA LYS A 237 4.51 10.17 8.14
C LYS A 237 4.89 10.72 6.77
N GLN A 238 5.77 11.71 6.73
CA GLN A 238 6.27 12.31 5.51
C GLN A 238 7.14 11.32 4.72
N ALA A 239 7.26 11.55 3.42
CA ALA A 239 8.24 10.86 2.60
C ALA A 239 9.67 11.25 3.04
N ILE A 240 10.61 10.32 2.92
CA ILE A 240 12.04 10.61 3.16
C ILE A 240 12.71 10.75 1.81
N VAL A 241 13.40 11.88 1.63
CA VAL A 241 14.28 12.14 0.49
C VAL A 241 15.72 11.93 0.95
N ILE A 242 16.52 11.27 0.14
CA ILE A 242 17.96 11.06 0.39
C ILE A 242 18.72 12.03 -0.51
N ASP A 243 19.48 12.92 0.10
CA ASP A 243 20.40 13.82 -0.62
C ASP A 243 21.86 13.39 -0.40
N SER A 244 22.51 12.95 -1.44
CA SER A 244 23.93 12.56 -1.42
C SER A 244 24.57 12.76 -2.79
N MET A 245 25.86 13.09 -2.78
CA MET A 245 26.67 13.12 -4.00
C MET A 245 27.24 11.73 -4.39
N SER A 246 26.93 10.69 -3.62
CA SER A 246 27.47 9.34 -3.81
C SER A 246 26.40 8.38 -4.35
N GLU A 247 26.59 7.86 -5.55
CA GLU A 247 25.75 6.80 -6.12
C GLU A 247 25.64 5.57 -5.19
N ASN A 248 26.73 5.25 -4.51
CA ASN A 248 26.74 4.14 -3.55
C ASN A 248 25.78 4.37 -2.37
N VAL A 249 25.54 5.60 -1.96
CA VAL A 249 24.55 5.90 -0.93
C VAL A 249 23.19 5.52 -1.44
N PHE A 250 22.78 5.98 -2.62
CA PHE A 250 21.48 5.63 -3.20
C PHE A 250 21.28 4.13 -3.36
N THR A 251 22.25 3.43 -3.94
CA THR A 251 22.18 1.97 -4.16
C THR A 251 21.94 1.19 -2.86
N HIS A 252 22.51 1.67 -1.73
CA HIS A 252 22.43 0.94 -0.47
C HIS A 252 21.34 1.44 0.49
N THR A 253 20.73 2.58 0.23
CA THR A 253 19.77 3.21 1.15
C THR A 253 18.35 3.27 0.60
N LEU A 254 18.16 3.56 -0.69
CA LEU A 254 16.82 3.57 -1.28
C LEU A 254 16.03 2.27 -1.10
N PRO A 255 16.64 1.06 -1.21
CA PRO A 255 15.92 -0.18 -0.95
C PRO A 255 15.45 -0.36 0.50
N LEU A 256 15.90 0.50 1.42
CA LEU A 256 15.51 0.44 2.84
C LEU A 256 14.33 1.37 3.14
N LEU A 257 14.02 2.30 2.23
CA LEU A 257 12.87 3.18 2.40
C LEU A 257 11.57 2.42 2.12
N PRO A 258 10.61 2.45 3.04
CA PRO A 258 9.30 1.83 2.84
C PRO A 258 8.40 2.79 2.06
N GLY A 259 8.66 3.01 0.81
CA GLY A 259 7.89 3.96 0.03
C GLY A 259 8.56 4.27 -1.30
N LYS A 260 8.32 5.48 -1.78
CA LYS A 260 8.89 6.00 -3.02
C LYS A 260 9.50 7.38 -2.72
N ALA A 261 10.81 7.45 -2.80
CA ALA A 261 11.59 8.68 -2.65
C ALA A 261 11.74 9.42 -3.99
#